data_64ea19e834e33caf7527292266ee4e6e
#
_entry.id   64ea19e834e33caf7527292266ee4e6e
#
_cell.length_a   1.000
_cell.length_b   1.000
_cell.length_c   1.000
_cell.angle_alpha   90.00
_cell.angle_beta   90.00
_cell.angle_gamma   90.00
#
_symmetry.space_group_name_H-M   'P 1'
#
loop_
_entity.id
_entity.type
_entity.pdbx_description
1 polymer ?
#
loop_
_entity_poly.entity_id
_entity_poly.type
_entity_poly.pdbx_seq_one_letter_code
_entity_poly.pdbx_strand_id
1 'polypeptide(L)'
;MIKHPVRTAPSQIEGRGVFAAAMIPGRAKIGEVTGELISIRTARQRARGRCRMCLIDISATQALDCTGGNSLRYLNHSCRANAFLRIIWKRVEVYARRDIRKGEEITVDYGESPHSGGMKCGCGQKTCRDRI
;
A
#
# COMPACT_ATOMS: atom_id res chain seq x y z
N MET A 1 7.76 5.48 -10.00
CA MET A 1 9.23 5.38 -9.97
C MET A 1 9.65 4.59 -8.73
N ILE A 2 10.56 3.67 -8.89
CA ILE A 2 11.06 2.83 -7.79
C ILE A 2 12.55 3.12 -7.61
N LYS A 3 12.95 3.47 -6.38
CA LYS A 3 14.34 3.87 -6.07
C LYS A 3 15.17 2.74 -5.45
N HIS A 4 14.52 1.80 -4.77
CA HIS A 4 15.18 0.60 -4.26
C HIS A 4 14.55 -0.64 -4.91
N PRO A 5 15.34 -1.63 -5.29
CA PRO A 5 14.80 -2.79 -6.03
C PRO A 5 13.83 -3.57 -5.16
N VAL A 6 12.67 -3.84 -5.74
CA VAL A 6 11.62 -4.65 -5.12
C VAL A 6 11.15 -5.70 -6.12
N ARG A 7 10.52 -6.76 -5.62
CA ARG A 7 9.88 -7.78 -6.44
C ARG A 7 8.50 -8.10 -5.91
N THR A 8 7.62 -8.55 -6.78
CA THR A 8 6.31 -9.05 -6.37
C THR A 8 6.35 -10.56 -6.29
N ALA A 9 5.64 -11.12 -5.33
CA ALA A 9 5.55 -12.56 -5.12
C ALA A 9 4.27 -12.88 -4.35
N PRO A 10 3.84 -14.14 -4.31
CA PRO A 10 2.72 -14.53 -3.45
C PRO A 10 3.01 -14.16 -2.00
N SER A 11 2.00 -13.62 -1.31
CA SER A 11 2.11 -13.14 0.06
C SER A 11 1.33 -14.03 1.01
N GLN A 12 1.83 -14.19 2.23
CA GLN A 12 1.10 -14.88 3.29
C GLN A 12 -0.01 -14.01 3.88
N ILE A 13 0.05 -12.68 3.64
CA ILE A 13 -0.96 -11.74 4.14
C ILE A 13 -2.19 -11.75 3.23
N GLU A 14 -1.98 -11.46 1.95
CA GLU A 14 -3.06 -11.35 0.97
C GLU A 14 -2.47 -11.45 -0.44
N GLY A 15 -3.00 -12.32 -1.28
CA GLY A 15 -2.67 -12.44 -2.69
C GLY A 15 -1.19 -12.30 -3.02
N ARG A 16 -0.84 -11.24 -3.73
CA ARG A 16 0.55 -10.88 -4.01
C ARG A 16 1.00 -9.78 -3.04
N GLY A 17 2.29 -9.74 -2.79
CA GLY A 17 2.91 -8.69 -2.00
C GLY A 17 4.14 -8.13 -2.68
N VAL A 18 4.73 -7.12 -2.08
CA VAL A 18 5.98 -6.48 -2.51
C VAL A 18 7.07 -6.85 -1.53
N PHE A 19 8.18 -7.37 -2.04
CA PHE A 19 9.30 -7.84 -1.23
C PHE A 19 10.56 -7.07 -1.58
N ALA A 20 11.40 -6.80 -0.59
CA ALA A 20 12.68 -6.16 -0.82
C ALA A 20 13.61 -7.11 -1.60
N ALA A 21 14.10 -6.67 -2.76
CA ALA A 21 15.05 -7.44 -3.55
C ALA A 21 16.50 -7.25 -3.07
N ALA A 22 16.72 -6.23 -2.25
CA ALA A 22 17.98 -5.95 -1.55
C ALA A 22 17.65 -5.22 -0.26
N MET A 23 18.59 -5.11 0.66
CA MET A 23 18.39 -4.37 1.91
C MET A 23 18.01 -2.92 1.62
N ILE A 24 17.01 -2.41 2.32
CA ILE A 24 16.55 -1.02 2.23
C ILE A 24 16.82 -0.34 3.56
N PRO A 25 17.63 0.74 3.59
CA PRO A 25 17.90 1.45 4.83
C PRO A 25 16.64 2.13 5.40
N GLY A 26 16.56 2.21 6.70
CA GLY A 26 15.49 2.93 7.38
C GLY A 26 15.43 4.39 6.92
N ARG A 27 14.22 4.93 6.79
CA ARG A 27 13.90 6.27 6.32
C ARG A 27 14.19 6.52 4.83
N ALA A 28 14.72 5.53 4.11
CA ALA A 28 14.95 5.68 2.68
C ALA A 28 13.62 5.68 1.91
N LYS A 29 13.56 6.48 0.87
CA LYS A 29 12.44 6.47 -0.07
C LYS A 29 12.54 5.21 -0.93
N ILE A 30 11.54 4.34 -0.85
CA ILE A 30 11.49 3.11 -1.64
C ILE A 30 11.06 3.43 -3.07
N GLY A 31 10.07 4.29 -3.23
CA GLY A 31 9.58 4.70 -4.52
C GLY A 31 8.28 5.50 -4.43
N GLU A 32 7.62 5.66 -5.56
CA GLU A 32 6.31 6.30 -5.64
C GLU A 32 5.31 5.34 -6.27
N VAL A 33 4.12 5.30 -5.68
CA VAL A 33 3.00 4.53 -6.26
C VAL A 33 2.46 5.32 -7.44
N THR A 34 2.43 4.70 -8.62
CA THR A 34 1.90 5.34 -9.83
C THR A 34 0.45 4.96 -10.04
N GLY A 35 -0.30 5.84 -10.72
CA GLY A 35 -1.70 5.60 -11.00
C GLY A 35 -2.37 6.78 -11.66
N GLU A 36 -3.70 6.74 -11.68
CA GLU A 36 -4.54 7.77 -12.25
C GLU A 36 -5.17 8.60 -11.14
N LEU A 37 -5.03 9.93 -11.23
CA LEU A 37 -5.74 10.82 -10.32
C LEU A 37 -7.19 10.93 -10.73
N ILE A 38 -8.09 10.61 -9.80
CA ILE A 38 -9.53 10.64 -10.02
C ILE A 38 -10.22 11.36 -8.88
N SER A 39 -11.48 11.75 -9.08
CA SER A 39 -12.27 12.32 -7.99
C SER A 39 -12.64 11.23 -6.97
N ILE A 40 -12.89 11.63 -5.73
CA ILE A 40 -13.39 10.71 -4.70
C ILE A 40 -14.70 10.06 -5.15
N ARG A 41 -15.54 10.82 -5.83
CA ARG A 41 -16.80 10.30 -6.37
C ARG A 41 -16.57 9.16 -7.35
N THR A 42 -15.64 9.35 -8.30
CA THR A 42 -15.27 8.31 -9.27
C THR A 42 -14.66 7.11 -8.57
N ALA A 43 -13.79 7.33 -7.57
CA ALA A 43 -13.19 6.27 -6.80
C ALA A 43 -14.25 5.39 -6.13
N ARG A 44 -15.26 5.99 -5.52
CA ARG A 44 -16.35 5.26 -4.88
C ARG A 44 -17.18 4.47 -5.89
N GLN A 45 -17.42 5.04 -7.07
CA GLN A 45 -18.13 4.33 -8.14
C GLN A 45 -17.35 3.11 -8.61
N ARG A 46 -16.04 3.25 -8.83
CA ARG A 46 -15.17 2.15 -9.25
C ARG A 46 -15.09 1.06 -8.19
N ALA A 47 -15.06 1.42 -6.91
CA ALA A 47 -14.97 0.49 -5.80
C ALA A 47 -16.18 -0.47 -5.72
N ARG A 48 -17.35 -0.05 -6.16
CA ARG A 48 -18.58 -0.84 -6.09
C ARG A 48 -18.55 -2.09 -6.99
N GLY A 49 -17.84 -2.04 -8.10
CA GLY A 49 -17.85 -3.10 -9.10
C GLY A 49 -16.62 -3.98 -9.13
N ARG A 50 -15.68 -3.82 -8.19
CA ARG A 50 -14.39 -4.51 -8.26
C ARG A 50 -14.03 -5.19 -6.95
N CYS A 51 -13.56 -6.43 -7.04
CA CYS A 51 -13.11 -7.20 -5.89
C CYS A 51 -11.72 -6.76 -5.40
N ARG A 52 -10.87 -6.29 -6.32
CA ARG A 52 -9.50 -5.87 -6.01
C ARG A 52 -9.23 -4.52 -6.64
N MET A 53 -8.89 -3.58 -5.80
CA MET A 53 -8.54 -2.23 -6.23
C MET A 53 -7.44 -1.69 -5.34
N CYS A 54 -6.62 -0.86 -5.94
CA CYS A 54 -5.69 -0.05 -5.19
C CYS A 54 -6.15 1.41 -5.31
N LEU A 55 -6.84 1.89 -4.31
CA LEU A 55 -7.32 3.26 -4.22
C LEU A 55 -6.72 3.92 -3.00
N ILE A 56 -6.09 5.06 -3.19
CA ILE A 56 -5.46 5.81 -2.09
C ILE A 56 -6.03 7.21 -2.10
N ASP A 57 -6.68 7.61 -1.01
CA ASP A 57 -7.20 8.97 -0.86
C ASP A 57 -6.05 9.96 -0.76
N ILE A 58 -6.01 10.93 -1.67
CA ILE A 58 -4.99 11.99 -1.71
C ILE A 58 -5.44 13.20 -0.90
N SER A 59 -6.72 13.54 -1.02
CA SER A 59 -7.35 14.69 -0.36
C SER A 59 -8.83 14.41 -0.16
N ALA A 60 -9.55 15.39 0.37
CA ALA A 60 -11.00 15.29 0.52
C ALA A 60 -11.74 15.11 -0.81
N THR A 61 -11.11 15.48 -1.93
CA THR A 61 -11.77 15.50 -3.25
C THR A 61 -11.13 14.59 -4.29
N GLN A 62 -9.92 14.08 -4.04
CA GLN A 62 -9.18 13.29 -5.03
C GLN A 62 -8.62 12.01 -4.44
N ALA A 63 -8.51 11.00 -5.27
CA ALA A 63 -7.86 9.74 -4.96
C ALA A 63 -6.93 9.32 -6.09
N LEU A 64 -5.98 8.47 -5.80
CA LEU A 64 -5.13 7.81 -6.78
C LEU A 64 -5.65 6.40 -7.01
N ASP A 65 -6.04 6.10 -8.25
CA ASP A 65 -6.36 4.73 -8.66
C ASP A 65 -5.08 4.09 -9.20
N CYS A 66 -4.42 3.29 -8.39
CA CYS A 66 -3.17 2.65 -8.73
C CYS A 66 -3.35 1.21 -9.24
N THR A 67 -4.56 0.81 -9.57
CA THR A 67 -4.88 -0.54 -10.05
C THR A 67 -4.05 -0.93 -11.28
N GLY A 68 -3.81 0.00 -12.20
CA GLY A 68 -2.96 -0.21 -13.37
C GLY A 68 -1.54 0.34 -13.22
N GLY A 69 -1.13 0.70 -12.02
CA GLY A 69 0.16 1.34 -11.76
C GLY A 69 1.33 0.36 -11.65
N ASN A 70 2.41 0.82 -11.01
CA ASN A 70 3.61 0.03 -10.83
C ASN A 70 3.44 -1.06 -9.76
N SER A 71 4.49 -1.84 -9.50
CA SER A 71 4.44 -2.98 -8.59
C SER A 71 4.11 -2.59 -7.13
N LEU A 72 4.29 -1.34 -6.74
CA LEU A 72 3.94 -0.87 -5.39
C LEU A 72 2.43 -0.93 -5.11
N ARG A 73 1.61 -1.11 -6.14
CA ARG A 73 0.17 -1.35 -5.97
C ARG A 73 -0.15 -2.62 -5.18
N TYR A 74 0.80 -3.52 -5.05
CA TYR A 74 0.61 -4.78 -4.31
C TYR A 74 1.05 -4.70 -2.84
N LEU A 75 1.40 -3.52 -2.34
CA LEU A 75 1.73 -3.35 -0.93
C LEU A 75 0.56 -3.80 -0.05
N ASN A 76 0.81 -4.76 0.82
CA ASN A 76 -0.19 -5.25 1.75
C ASN A 76 -0.19 -4.45 3.04
N HIS A 77 -1.31 -4.53 3.77
CA HIS A 77 -1.45 -3.93 5.07
C HIS A 77 -0.80 -4.80 6.15
N SER A 78 -0.15 -4.16 7.11
CA SER A 78 0.18 -4.76 8.38
C SER A 78 -0.12 -3.75 9.50
N CYS A 79 -0.68 -4.22 10.61
CA CYS A 79 -0.88 -3.40 11.79
C CYS A 79 0.47 -3.02 12.45
N ARG A 80 1.54 -3.66 12.02
CA ARG A 80 2.92 -3.35 12.42
C ARG A 80 3.81 -3.23 11.18
N ALA A 81 3.47 -2.27 10.34
CA ALA A 81 4.12 -2.09 9.05
C ALA A 81 5.59 -1.65 9.19
N ASN A 82 6.41 -2.07 8.22
CA ASN A 82 7.82 -1.66 8.12
C ASN A 82 8.03 -0.49 7.17
N ALA A 83 6.97 0.01 6.55
CA ALA A 83 7.01 1.15 5.65
C ALA A 83 5.78 2.04 5.89
N PHE A 84 5.79 3.22 5.32
CA PHE A 84 4.66 4.13 5.41
C PHE A 84 4.49 4.91 4.12
N LEU A 85 3.27 5.39 3.88
CA LEU A 85 2.95 6.24 2.75
C LEU A 85 3.06 7.70 3.17
N ARG A 86 3.61 8.51 2.28
CA ARG A 86 3.65 9.96 2.43
C ARG A 86 2.98 10.57 1.20
N ILE A 87 1.90 11.32 1.42
CA ILE A 87 1.18 11.99 0.35
C ILE A 87 1.65 13.43 0.30
N ILE A 88 2.22 13.83 -0.84
CA ILE A 88 2.72 15.18 -1.05
C ILE A 88 2.52 15.57 -2.52
N TRP A 89 1.93 16.74 -2.74
CA TRP A 89 1.71 17.27 -4.10
C TRP A 89 1.05 16.25 -5.05
N LYS A 90 -0.01 15.59 -4.59
CA LYS A 90 -0.74 14.56 -5.35
C LYS A 90 0.10 13.34 -5.71
N ARG A 91 1.23 13.15 -5.04
CA ARG A 91 2.07 11.96 -5.19
C ARG A 91 1.98 11.12 -3.93
N VAL A 92 2.08 9.82 -4.11
CA VAL A 92 2.09 8.85 -3.02
C VAL A 92 3.48 8.25 -2.96
N GLU A 93 4.25 8.68 -1.98
CA GLU A 93 5.61 8.21 -1.75
C GLU A 93 5.62 7.10 -0.70
N VAL A 94 6.50 6.13 -0.87
CA VAL A 94 6.67 5.01 0.08
C VAL A 94 8.05 5.11 0.69
N TYR A 95 8.10 5.15 2.02
CA TYR A 95 9.34 5.23 2.79
C TYR A 95 9.48 4.05 3.72
N ALA A 96 10.72 3.59 3.92
CA ALA A 96 11.01 2.59 4.94
C ALA A 96 10.93 3.22 6.33
N ARG A 97 10.24 2.55 7.25
CA ARG A 97 10.15 2.99 8.64
C ARG A 97 11.38 2.56 9.44
N ARG A 98 11.99 1.46 9.04
CA ARG A 98 13.20 0.87 9.63
C ARG A 98 13.98 0.18 8.51
N ASP A 99 15.15 -0.35 8.83
CA ASP A 99 15.87 -1.20 7.88
C ASP A 99 15.00 -2.40 7.49
N ILE A 100 14.90 -2.66 6.20
CA ILE A 100 14.14 -3.77 5.65
C ILE A 100 15.14 -4.72 5.00
N ARG A 101 15.12 -5.98 5.45
CA ARG A 101 16.05 -6.99 4.95
C ARG A 101 15.65 -7.49 3.57
N LYS A 102 16.65 -7.91 2.78
CA LYS A 102 16.40 -8.61 1.53
C LYS A 102 15.45 -9.80 1.76
N GLY A 103 14.40 -9.90 0.95
CA GLY A 103 13.40 -10.95 1.04
C GLY A 103 12.26 -10.68 2.02
N GLU A 104 12.34 -9.62 2.81
CA GLU A 104 11.28 -9.23 3.73
C GLU A 104 10.12 -8.59 2.96
N GLU A 105 8.89 -8.92 3.31
CA GLU A 105 7.73 -8.26 2.70
C GLU A 105 7.61 -6.83 3.19
N ILE A 106 7.44 -5.90 2.24
CA ILE A 106 7.24 -4.49 2.52
C ILE A 106 5.74 -4.27 2.74
N THR A 107 5.38 -3.72 3.89
CA THR A 107 4.00 -3.50 4.29
C THR A 107 3.78 -2.07 4.73
N VAL A 108 2.56 -1.59 4.57
CA VAL A 108 2.13 -0.26 5.03
C VAL A 108 0.87 -0.40 5.87
N ASP A 109 0.60 0.57 6.72
CA ASP A 109 -0.64 0.63 7.48
C ASP A 109 -1.67 1.39 6.64
N TYR A 110 -2.75 0.70 6.25
CA TYR A 110 -3.82 1.31 5.47
C TYR A 110 -4.66 2.31 6.27
N GLY A 111 -4.56 2.27 7.60
CA GLY A 111 -5.47 3.03 8.45
C GLY A 111 -6.86 2.41 8.43
N GLU A 112 -7.88 3.24 8.24
CA GLU A 112 -9.27 2.76 8.13
C GLU A 112 -9.62 2.45 6.69
N SER A 113 -10.21 1.29 6.47
CA SER A 113 -10.71 0.88 5.17
C SER A 113 -11.99 1.67 4.83
N PRO A 114 -12.21 2.05 3.55
CA PRO A 114 -13.47 2.65 3.12
C PRO A 114 -14.64 1.66 3.08
N HIS A 115 -14.41 0.39 3.35
CA HIS A 115 -15.46 -0.63 3.34
C HIS A 115 -16.32 -0.54 4.58
N SER A 116 -17.63 -0.69 4.41
CA SER A 116 -18.56 -0.73 5.53
C SER A 116 -18.20 -1.87 6.49
N GLY A 117 -17.99 -1.56 7.77
CA GLY A 117 -17.57 -2.54 8.77
C GLY A 117 -16.09 -2.94 8.66
N GLY A 118 -15.32 -2.29 7.79
CA GLY A 118 -13.91 -2.57 7.59
C GLY A 118 -13.62 -3.83 6.78
N MET A 119 -12.36 -4.14 6.61
CA MET A 119 -11.88 -5.37 5.99
C MET A 119 -11.18 -6.25 7.02
N LYS A 120 -11.30 -7.57 6.85
CA LYS A 120 -10.55 -8.50 7.70
C LYS A 120 -9.05 -8.31 7.46
N CYS A 121 -8.29 -8.18 8.54
CA CYS A 121 -6.84 -8.05 8.49
C CYS A 121 -6.18 -9.42 8.58
N GLY A 122 -5.30 -9.72 7.64
CA GLY A 122 -4.53 -10.97 7.59
C GLY A 122 -3.06 -10.81 7.95
N CYS A 123 -2.67 -9.73 8.64
CA CYS A 123 -1.25 -9.43 8.86
C CYS A 123 -0.54 -10.40 9.83
N GLY A 124 -1.27 -11.11 10.69
CA GLY A 124 -0.69 -12.09 11.61
C GLY A 124 0.10 -11.51 12.77
N GLN A 125 0.07 -10.18 12.98
CA GLN A 125 0.80 -9.54 14.08
C GLN A 125 0.04 -9.71 15.40
N LYS A 126 0.80 -9.74 16.51
CA LYS A 126 0.21 -9.84 17.85
C LYS A 126 -0.68 -8.65 18.19
N THR A 127 -0.36 -7.49 17.62
CA THR A 127 -1.11 -6.24 17.79
C THR A 127 -2.14 -6.02 16.69
N CYS A 128 -2.52 -7.08 15.98
CA CYS A 128 -3.47 -7.01 14.87
C CYS A 128 -4.82 -6.44 15.34
N ARG A 129 -5.35 -5.49 14.58
CA ARG A 129 -6.66 -4.88 14.86
C ARG A 129 -7.82 -5.73 14.39
N ASP A 130 -7.55 -6.87 13.76
CA ASP A 130 -8.49 -7.81 13.13
C ASP A 130 -9.23 -7.20 11.94
N ARG A 131 -9.71 -6.00 12.05
CA ARG A 131 -10.40 -5.29 10.96
C ARG A 131 -9.77 -3.90 10.76
N ILE A 132 -9.76 -3.48 9.52
CA ILE A 132 -9.15 -2.19 9.11
C ILE A 132 -10.06 -1.45 8.15
#